data_d9b6a4169828bd18e35931250401b8dc
#
_entry.id   d9b6a4169828bd18e35931250401b8dc
#
_cell.length_a   1.000
_cell.length_b   1.000
_cell.length_c   1.000
_cell.angle_alpha   90.00
_cell.angle_beta   90.00
_cell.angle_gamma   90.00
#
_symmetry.space_group_name_H-M   'P 1'
#
loop_
_entity.id
_entity.type
_entity.pdbx_description
1 polymer ?
#
loop_
_entity_poly.entity_id
_entity_poly.type
_entity_poly.pdbx_seq_one_letter_code
_entity_poly.pdbx_strand_id
1 'polypeptide(L)'
;MSGTKRWAAGLFIALIFMYNHIGALAQGETSAKAACVMELETGRVLFEYNARARLPMASTTKVMTALLAIENGKLSAPVTCSSNAFGVPGTSIYLAEGETLTLEQMLYGLMLASGNDAAVAIAEHIGGSVPQFVQLMNARAAQLGASNTHFANPNGLPN
;
A
#
# COMPACT_ATOMS: atom_id res chain seq x y z
N MET A 1 -16.59 -40.22 -48.95
CA MET A 1 -16.38 -40.11 -47.50
C MET A 1 -15.03 -39.42 -47.11
N SER A 2 -14.66 -38.29 -47.71
CA SER A 2 -13.34 -37.65 -47.40
C SER A 2 -13.44 -36.16 -46.99
N GLY A 3 -14.60 -35.55 -47.05
CA GLY A 3 -14.76 -34.13 -46.74
C GLY A 3 -14.82 -33.80 -45.22
N THR A 4 -15.50 -34.63 -44.44
CA THR A 4 -15.77 -34.38 -43.01
C THR A 4 -14.52 -34.49 -42.14
N LYS A 5 -13.54 -35.32 -42.50
CA LYS A 5 -12.28 -35.45 -41.71
C LYS A 5 -11.35 -34.23 -41.85
N ARG A 6 -11.40 -33.52 -42.97
CA ARG A 6 -10.56 -32.32 -43.20
C ARG A 6 -11.07 -31.09 -42.43
N TRP A 7 -12.38 -30.95 -42.25
CA TRP A 7 -13.00 -29.88 -41.48
C TRP A 7 -12.78 -30.07 -39.97
N ALA A 8 -12.82 -31.30 -39.48
CA ALA A 8 -12.55 -31.58 -38.06
C ALA A 8 -11.09 -31.29 -37.67
N ALA A 9 -10.12 -31.58 -38.55
CA ALA A 9 -8.72 -31.26 -38.30
C ALA A 9 -8.44 -29.72 -38.27
N GLY A 10 -9.10 -28.96 -39.16
CA GLY A 10 -8.99 -27.50 -39.20
C GLY A 10 -9.56 -26.84 -37.94
N LEU A 11 -10.69 -27.32 -37.41
CA LEU A 11 -11.30 -26.83 -36.18
C LEU A 11 -10.43 -27.13 -34.93
N PHE A 12 -9.80 -28.30 -34.90
CA PHE A 12 -8.94 -28.72 -33.80
C PHE A 12 -7.64 -27.88 -33.74
N ILE A 13 -7.07 -27.56 -34.91
CA ILE A 13 -5.89 -26.68 -35.00
C ILE A 13 -6.25 -25.25 -34.60
N ALA A 14 -7.40 -24.71 -34.98
CA ALA A 14 -7.88 -23.40 -34.60
C ALA A 14 -8.13 -23.29 -33.08
N LEU A 15 -8.67 -24.34 -32.46
CA LEU A 15 -8.85 -24.42 -31.00
C LEU A 15 -7.51 -24.47 -30.24
N ILE A 16 -6.49 -25.15 -30.75
CA ILE A 16 -5.16 -25.18 -30.15
C ILE A 16 -4.49 -23.79 -30.24
N PHE A 17 -4.67 -23.04 -31.32
CA PHE A 17 -4.18 -21.69 -31.44
C PHE A 17 -4.90 -20.68 -30.52
N MET A 18 -6.20 -20.90 -30.21
CA MET A 18 -6.92 -20.05 -29.24
C MET A 18 -6.51 -20.30 -27.79
N TYR A 19 -5.99 -21.46 -27.43
CA TYR A 19 -5.54 -21.76 -26.06
C TYR A 19 -4.12 -21.25 -25.72
N ASN A 20 -3.34 -20.81 -26.72
CA ASN A 20 -1.96 -20.34 -26.50
C ASN A 20 -1.83 -18.82 -26.23
N HIS A 21 -2.93 -18.10 -26.07
CA HIS A 21 -2.90 -16.72 -25.58
C HIS A 21 -3.05 -16.62 -24.06
N ILE A 22 -2.55 -17.61 -23.30
CA ILE A 22 -2.18 -17.38 -21.91
C ILE A 22 -0.97 -16.47 -22.01
N GLY A 23 -1.21 -15.17 -21.80
CA GLY A 23 -0.16 -14.14 -21.85
C GLY A 23 1.03 -14.61 -21.03
N ALA A 24 2.15 -14.79 -21.66
CA ALA A 24 3.42 -14.91 -20.98
C ALA A 24 3.59 -13.61 -20.19
N LEU A 25 3.28 -13.66 -18.89
CA LEU A 25 3.69 -12.62 -17.96
C LEU A 25 5.22 -12.56 -18.10
N ALA A 26 5.74 -11.42 -18.54
CA ALA A 26 7.16 -11.22 -18.65
C ALA A 26 7.76 -11.55 -17.27
N GLN A 27 8.55 -12.62 -17.19
CA GLN A 27 9.32 -12.92 -15.99
C GLN A 27 10.41 -11.87 -15.88
N GLY A 28 10.09 -10.73 -15.26
CA GLY A 28 11.08 -9.74 -14.87
C GLY A 28 11.93 -10.31 -13.73
N GLU A 29 13.24 -10.28 -13.86
CA GLU A 29 14.13 -10.55 -12.73
C GLU A 29 14.01 -9.40 -11.73
N THR A 30 13.76 -9.74 -10.46
CA THR A 30 13.72 -8.78 -9.36
C THR A 30 14.47 -9.32 -8.16
N SER A 31 15.22 -8.45 -7.48
CA SER A 31 15.86 -8.77 -6.19
C SER A 31 14.90 -8.60 -5.01
N ALA A 32 13.69 -8.12 -5.23
CA ALA A 32 12.68 -7.97 -4.20
C ALA A 32 12.19 -9.32 -3.68
N LYS A 33 11.80 -9.40 -2.40
CA LYS A 33 11.18 -10.60 -1.82
C LYS A 33 9.76 -10.84 -2.35
N ALA A 34 9.06 -9.78 -2.71
CA ALA A 34 7.78 -9.77 -3.39
C ALA A 34 7.63 -8.51 -4.24
N ALA A 35 6.89 -8.60 -5.33
CA ALA A 35 6.61 -7.47 -6.20
C ALA A 35 5.22 -7.60 -6.85
N CYS A 36 4.59 -6.47 -7.09
CA CYS A 36 3.36 -6.37 -7.86
C CYS A 36 3.40 -5.07 -8.67
N VAL A 37 3.15 -5.17 -9.98
CA VAL A 37 2.96 -4.02 -10.87
C VAL A 37 1.56 -4.07 -11.43
N MET A 38 0.84 -2.99 -11.27
CA MET A 38 -0.57 -2.90 -11.65
C MET A 38 -0.80 -1.66 -12.49
N GLU A 39 -1.62 -1.78 -13.52
CA GLU A 39 -2.10 -0.63 -14.26
C GLU A 39 -3.14 0.15 -13.42
N LEU A 40 -2.95 1.46 -13.31
CA LEU A 40 -3.73 2.29 -12.40
C LEU A 40 -5.21 2.39 -12.80
N GLU A 41 -5.51 2.53 -14.09
CA GLU A 41 -6.89 2.78 -14.56
C GLU A 41 -7.77 1.55 -14.50
N THR A 42 -7.23 0.38 -14.87
CA THR A 42 -8.00 -0.86 -14.97
C THR A 42 -7.82 -1.80 -13.80
N GLY A 43 -6.80 -1.60 -12.97
CA GLY A 43 -6.40 -2.53 -11.92
C GLY A 43 -5.78 -3.83 -12.44
N ARG A 44 -5.45 -3.89 -13.74
CA ARG A 44 -4.85 -5.08 -14.35
C ARG A 44 -3.43 -5.31 -13.82
N VAL A 45 -3.17 -6.50 -13.28
CA VAL A 45 -1.83 -6.91 -12.87
C VAL A 45 -0.98 -7.16 -14.12
N LEU A 46 0.14 -6.44 -14.23
CA LEU A 46 1.10 -6.53 -15.32
C LEU A 46 2.26 -7.46 -14.99
N PHE A 47 2.65 -7.50 -13.72
CA PHE A 47 3.70 -8.37 -13.20
C PHE A 47 3.42 -8.68 -11.73
N GLU A 48 3.67 -9.92 -11.31
CA GLU A 48 3.65 -10.30 -9.91
C GLU A 48 4.75 -11.32 -9.59
N TYR A 49 5.35 -11.16 -8.43
CA TYR A 49 6.28 -12.10 -7.86
C TYR A 49 6.03 -12.19 -6.35
N ASN A 50 5.68 -13.37 -5.85
CA ASN A 50 5.30 -13.57 -4.45
C ASN A 50 4.29 -12.52 -3.91
N ALA A 51 3.45 -11.95 -4.76
CA ALA A 51 2.62 -10.78 -4.46
C ALA A 51 1.62 -11.01 -3.30
N ARG A 52 1.35 -12.28 -2.97
CA ARG A 52 0.47 -12.67 -1.85
C ARG A 52 1.23 -13.04 -0.58
N ALA A 53 2.57 -12.94 -0.57
CA ALA A 53 3.37 -13.21 0.60
C ALA A 53 3.12 -12.15 1.68
N ARG A 54 2.94 -12.60 2.92
CA ARG A 54 2.78 -11.71 4.08
C ARG A 54 4.17 -11.29 4.56
N LEU A 55 4.55 -10.07 4.27
CA LEU A 55 5.86 -9.50 4.57
C LEU A 55 5.71 -8.21 5.37
N PRO A 56 6.69 -7.87 6.23
CA PRO A 56 6.75 -6.54 6.83
C PRO A 56 6.84 -5.47 5.74
N MET A 57 5.98 -4.47 5.83
CA MET A 57 5.86 -3.43 4.80
C MET A 57 6.80 -2.25 5.04
N ALA A 58 7.41 -2.16 6.22
CA ALA A 58 8.23 -1.01 6.61
C ALA A 58 7.51 0.32 6.30
N SER A 59 8.22 1.32 5.80
CA SER A 59 7.66 2.66 5.56
C SER A 59 6.55 2.73 4.50
N THR A 60 6.29 1.67 3.72
CA THR A 60 5.10 1.66 2.84
C THR A 60 3.80 1.66 3.65
N THR A 61 3.83 1.31 4.94
CA THR A 61 2.75 1.52 5.91
C THR A 61 2.23 2.95 5.91
N LYS A 62 3.10 3.95 5.71
CA LYS A 62 2.77 5.38 5.74
C LYS A 62 1.81 5.82 4.62
N VAL A 63 1.69 5.02 3.56
CA VAL A 63 0.68 5.23 2.52
C VAL A 63 -0.74 5.12 3.11
N MET A 64 -0.99 4.14 3.99
CA MET A 64 -2.28 4.02 4.68
C MET A 64 -2.47 5.16 5.68
N THR A 65 -1.41 5.58 6.37
CA THR A 65 -1.45 6.73 7.29
C THR A 65 -1.82 8.01 6.55
N ALA A 66 -1.20 8.26 5.39
CA ALA A 66 -1.52 9.41 4.55
C ALA A 66 -2.95 9.35 4.00
N LEU A 67 -3.39 8.17 3.54
CA LEU A 67 -4.74 7.97 3.03
C LEU A 67 -5.79 8.35 4.09
N LEU A 68 -5.67 7.83 5.29
CA LEU A 68 -6.60 8.13 6.38
C LEU A 68 -6.55 9.59 6.80
N ALA A 69 -5.37 10.21 6.81
CA ALA A 69 -5.21 11.63 7.11
C ALA A 69 -5.95 12.51 6.08
N ILE A 70 -5.86 12.18 4.80
CA ILE A 70 -6.54 12.92 3.71
C ILE A 70 -8.06 12.68 3.75
N GLU A 71 -8.49 11.44 4.03
CA GLU A 71 -9.91 11.08 4.07
C GLU A 71 -10.65 11.68 5.27
N ASN A 72 -9.97 11.86 6.42
CA ASN A 72 -10.63 12.21 7.69
C ASN A 72 -10.20 13.56 8.27
N GLY A 73 -9.12 14.19 7.74
CA GLY A 73 -8.58 15.43 8.26
C GLY A 73 -8.83 16.63 7.34
N LYS A 74 -8.59 17.81 7.88
CA LYS A 74 -8.51 19.05 7.09
C LYS A 74 -7.03 19.39 6.91
N LEU A 75 -6.57 19.58 5.69
CA LEU A 75 -5.16 19.85 5.37
C LEU A 75 -4.60 21.08 6.13
N SER A 76 -5.45 22.09 6.38
CA SER A 76 -5.07 23.30 7.13
C SER A 76 -5.15 23.14 8.66
N ALA A 77 -5.62 21.98 9.18
CA ALA A 77 -5.73 21.80 10.63
C ALA A 77 -4.35 21.78 11.29
N PRO A 78 -4.18 22.42 12.47
CA PRO A 78 -2.94 22.33 13.23
C PRO A 78 -2.80 20.94 13.86
N VAL A 79 -1.64 20.33 13.65
CA VAL A 79 -1.23 19.04 14.23
C VAL A 79 -0.04 19.29 15.14
N THR A 80 -0.16 18.96 16.42
CA THR A 80 0.87 19.18 17.42
C THR A 80 1.66 17.90 17.67
N CYS A 81 2.98 18.01 17.71
CA CYS A 81 3.86 16.92 18.11
C CYS A 81 3.72 16.67 19.62
N SER A 82 3.17 15.54 19.99
CA SER A 82 3.07 15.10 21.38
C SER A 82 4.40 14.55 21.90
N SER A 83 4.48 14.30 23.20
CA SER A 83 5.62 13.59 23.81
C SER A 83 5.79 12.15 23.25
N ASN A 84 4.71 11.51 22.75
CA ASN A 84 4.81 10.20 22.12
C ASN A 84 5.34 10.28 20.68
N ALA A 85 5.07 11.36 19.97
CA ALA A 85 5.58 11.59 18.62
C ALA A 85 7.03 12.08 18.64
N PHE A 86 7.39 12.84 19.67
CA PHE A 86 8.75 13.34 19.85
C PHE A 86 9.74 12.20 20.07
N GLY A 87 10.85 12.23 19.36
CA GLY A 87 11.95 11.28 19.54
C GLY A 87 11.65 9.84 19.11
N VAL A 88 10.59 9.61 18.32
CA VAL A 88 10.32 8.27 17.74
C VAL A 88 11.53 7.81 16.93
N PRO A 89 12.02 6.57 17.16
CA PRO A 89 13.22 6.06 16.49
C PRO A 89 13.10 5.99 14.96
N GLY A 90 14.25 6.04 14.29
CA GLY A 90 14.38 5.87 12.84
C GLY A 90 14.30 7.20 12.09
N THR A 91 13.76 7.18 10.86
CA THR A 91 13.66 8.38 10.03
C THR A 91 12.69 9.39 10.64
N SER A 92 13.10 10.64 10.73
CA SER A 92 12.36 11.70 11.40
C SER A 92 12.45 13.01 10.61
N ILE A 93 11.49 13.90 10.78
CA ILE A 93 11.57 15.31 10.37
C ILE A 93 12.02 16.19 11.55
N TYR A 94 12.38 15.58 12.67
CA TYR A 94 12.92 16.22 13.87
C TYR A 94 11.99 17.23 14.53
N LEU A 95 10.69 16.86 14.63
CA LEU A 95 9.71 17.66 15.33
C LEU A 95 10.12 17.85 16.80
N ALA A 96 10.04 19.09 17.28
CA ALA A 96 10.16 19.37 18.71
C ALA A 96 8.83 19.02 19.42
N GLU A 97 8.91 18.62 20.70
CA GLU A 97 7.70 18.44 21.51
C GLU A 97 6.92 19.75 21.61
N GLY A 98 5.62 19.69 21.34
CA GLY A 98 4.74 20.87 21.28
C GLY A 98 4.81 21.64 19.96
N GLU A 99 5.72 21.32 19.05
CA GLU A 99 5.74 21.94 17.72
C GLU A 99 4.46 21.65 16.96
N THR A 100 3.93 22.67 16.29
CA THR A 100 2.67 22.56 15.56
C THR A 100 2.88 22.93 14.09
N LEU A 101 2.53 22.01 13.20
CA LEU A 101 2.50 22.20 11.76
C LEU A 101 1.08 21.94 11.23
N THR A 102 0.78 22.39 10.02
CA THR A 102 -0.49 21.98 9.38
C THR A 102 -0.45 20.50 9.02
N LEU A 103 -1.63 19.86 8.91
CA LEU A 103 -1.73 18.47 8.47
C LEU A 103 -1.07 18.27 7.10
N GLU A 104 -1.16 19.25 6.20
CA GLU A 104 -0.49 19.23 4.91
C GLU A 104 1.04 19.18 5.07
N GLN A 105 1.61 20.03 5.92
CA GLN A 105 3.04 20.03 6.19
C GLN A 105 3.51 18.72 6.83
N MET A 106 2.73 18.18 7.77
CA MET A 106 2.97 16.84 8.34
C MET A 106 2.95 15.75 7.27
N LEU A 107 2.01 15.82 6.32
CA LEU A 107 1.94 14.86 5.20
C LEU A 107 3.16 14.97 4.27
N TYR A 108 3.68 16.16 4.01
CA TYR A 108 4.96 16.31 3.29
C TYR A 108 6.12 15.68 4.06
N GLY A 109 6.22 15.90 5.36
CA GLY A 109 7.21 15.26 6.22
C GLY A 109 7.08 13.75 6.25
N LEU A 110 5.84 13.23 6.32
CA LEU A 110 5.52 11.82 6.27
C LEU A 110 5.98 11.17 4.97
N MET A 111 5.60 11.74 3.82
CA MET A 111 5.75 11.08 2.52
C MET A 111 7.11 11.35 1.86
N LEU A 112 7.69 12.53 1.99
CA LEU A 112 8.95 12.88 1.34
C LEU A 112 10.17 12.53 2.18
N ALA A 113 10.10 12.75 3.50
CA ALA A 113 11.17 12.42 4.42
C ALA A 113 10.96 11.11 5.18
N SER A 114 9.80 10.45 5.01
CA SER A 114 9.44 9.23 5.73
C SER A 114 9.45 9.39 7.27
N GLY A 115 9.07 10.57 7.77
CA GLY A 115 9.11 10.91 9.21
C GLY A 115 8.24 9.99 10.06
N ASN A 116 8.84 9.31 11.02
CA ASN A 116 8.11 8.46 11.97
C ASN A 116 7.41 9.31 13.04
N ASP A 117 8.01 10.42 13.44
CA ASP A 117 7.43 11.44 14.30
C ASP A 117 6.17 12.06 13.69
N ALA A 118 6.22 12.44 12.41
CA ALA A 118 5.06 12.91 11.66
C ALA A 118 3.95 11.83 11.59
N ALA A 119 4.32 10.55 11.39
CA ALA A 119 3.35 9.45 11.35
C ALA A 119 2.59 9.31 12.67
N VAL A 120 3.28 9.42 13.81
CA VAL A 120 2.66 9.33 15.14
C VAL A 120 1.79 10.55 15.41
N ALA A 121 2.29 11.76 15.14
CA ALA A 121 1.53 13.00 15.33
C ALA A 121 0.23 13.01 14.49
N ILE A 122 0.30 12.58 13.23
CA ILE A 122 -0.88 12.44 12.37
C ILE A 122 -1.85 11.40 12.94
N ALA A 123 -1.34 10.25 13.39
CA ALA A 123 -2.18 9.19 13.93
C ALA A 123 -2.95 9.64 15.18
N GLU A 124 -2.30 10.37 16.08
CA GLU A 124 -2.94 10.93 17.28
C GLU A 124 -3.95 12.01 16.91
N HIS A 125 -3.64 12.88 15.96
CA HIS A 125 -4.56 13.93 15.51
C HIS A 125 -5.83 13.37 14.88
N ILE A 126 -5.72 12.36 14.02
CA ILE A 126 -6.86 11.79 13.29
C ILE A 126 -7.63 10.77 14.12
N GLY A 127 -6.93 9.92 14.87
CA GLY A 127 -7.52 8.82 15.63
C GLY A 127 -7.79 9.13 17.10
N GLY A 128 -7.31 10.25 17.60
CA GLY A 128 -7.30 10.59 19.03
C GLY A 128 -6.22 9.85 19.82
N SER A 129 -5.76 8.71 19.34
CA SER A 129 -4.61 7.97 19.87
C SER A 129 -4.05 7.00 18.80
N VAL A 130 -2.79 6.59 18.96
CA VAL A 130 -2.18 5.60 18.06
C VAL A 130 -2.98 4.28 18.02
N PRO A 131 -3.43 3.68 19.15
CA PRO A 131 -4.23 2.45 19.09
C PRO A 131 -5.56 2.61 18.34
N GLN A 132 -6.26 3.72 18.51
CA GLN A 132 -7.51 3.98 17.79
C GLN A 132 -7.23 4.20 16.29
N PHE A 133 -6.17 4.91 15.94
CA PHE A 133 -5.77 5.08 14.54
C PHE A 133 -5.43 3.75 13.87
N VAL A 134 -4.73 2.85 14.57
CA VAL A 134 -4.43 1.49 14.07
C VAL A 134 -5.71 0.69 13.81
N GLN A 135 -6.75 0.86 14.63
CA GLN A 135 -8.06 0.26 14.35
C GLN A 135 -8.65 0.82 13.03
N LEU A 136 -8.55 2.14 12.81
CA LEU A 136 -8.99 2.75 11.54
C LEU A 136 -8.18 2.21 10.35
N MET A 137 -6.85 2.05 10.48
CA MET A 137 -6.01 1.48 9.43
C MET A 137 -6.47 0.07 9.04
N ASN A 138 -6.73 -0.79 10.03
CA ASN A 138 -7.18 -2.16 9.78
C ASN A 138 -8.62 -2.22 9.23
N ALA A 139 -9.51 -1.36 9.69
CA ALA A 139 -10.84 -1.24 9.15
C ALA A 139 -10.81 -0.78 7.68
N ARG A 140 -9.96 0.21 7.36
CA ARG A 140 -9.80 0.70 5.99
C ARG A 140 -9.17 -0.35 5.07
N ALA A 141 -8.19 -1.10 5.55
CA ALA A 141 -7.60 -2.22 4.81
C ALA A 141 -8.67 -3.26 4.42
N ALA A 142 -9.54 -3.61 5.36
CA ALA A 142 -10.66 -4.54 5.11
C ALA A 142 -11.63 -3.99 4.05
N GLN A 143 -12.00 -2.69 4.12
CA GLN A 143 -12.85 -2.02 3.13
C GLN A 143 -12.24 -2.02 1.73
N LEU A 144 -10.91 -1.89 1.64
CA LEU A 144 -10.16 -1.94 0.38
C LEU A 144 -9.95 -3.36 -0.14
N GLY A 145 -10.44 -4.39 0.56
CA GLY A 145 -10.26 -5.79 0.17
C GLY A 145 -8.89 -6.36 0.50
N ALA A 146 -8.06 -5.67 1.27
CA ALA A 146 -6.73 -6.12 1.69
C ALA A 146 -6.82 -7.13 2.86
N SER A 147 -7.49 -8.27 2.64
CA SER A 147 -7.87 -9.25 3.67
C SER A 147 -6.70 -9.92 4.39
N ASN A 148 -5.51 -9.90 3.80
CA ASN A 148 -4.29 -10.47 4.38
C ASN A 148 -3.33 -9.42 4.97
N THR A 149 -3.79 -8.17 5.10
CA THR A 149 -3.01 -7.05 5.61
C THR A 149 -3.37 -6.78 7.07
N HIS A 150 -2.36 -6.51 7.89
CA HIS A 150 -2.54 -6.10 9.28
C HIS A 150 -1.54 -5.01 9.64
N PHE A 151 -2.05 -3.88 10.10
CA PHE A 151 -1.26 -2.78 10.60
C PHE A 151 -1.16 -2.85 12.12
N ALA A 152 0.04 -2.63 12.66
CA ALA A 152 0.32 -2.60 14.09
C ALA A 152 0.68 -1.19 14.60
N ASN A 153 1.12 -0.31 13.70
CA ASN A 153 1.47 1.07 14.01
C ASN A 153 1.39 1.95 12.74
N PRO A 154 1.46 3.30 12.85
CA PRO A 154 1.31 4.20 11.70
C PRO A 154 2.57 4.38 10.86
N ASN A 155 3.73 3.91 11.31
CA ASN A 155 5.04 4.19 10.69
C ASN A 155 5.72 2.98 10.06
N GLY A 156 5.32 1.75 10.42
CA GLY A 156 5.87 0.51 9.89
C GLY A 156 7.15 0.02 10.58
N LEU A 157 7.49 0.57 11.74
CA LEU A 157 8.55 0.01 12.58
C LEU A 157 8.13 -1.39 13.12
N PRO A 158 9.06 -2.32 13.29
CA PRO A 158 8.75 -3.57 13.99
C PRO A 158 8.35 -3.29 15.44
N ASN A 159 7.38 -4.04 15.93
CA ASN A 159 6.94 -4.04 17.32
C ASN A 159 7.81 -4.98 18.14
#